data_7e41090a18065dabddae826e19f0d65a
#
_entry.id   7e41090a18065dabddae826e19f0d65a
#
_cell.length_a   1.000
_cell.length_b   1.000
_cell.length_c   1.000
_cell.angle_alpha   90.00
_cell.angle_beta   90.00
_cell.angle_gamma   90.00
#
_symmetry.space_group_name_H-M   'P 1'
#
loop_
_entity.id
_entity.type
_entity.pdbx_description
1 polymer ?
#
loop_
_entity_poly.entity_id
_entity_poly.type
_entity_poly.pdbx_seq_one_letter_code
_entity_poly.pdbx_strand_id
1 'polypeptide(L)'
;MSATIYLHWTATPYNWVRSGLYHSIIGGDGQVHRLHSYGADLPAHTWRRNTNAVALSCACMGGRPDPWSIPPAKPQLEALCQEAAAVARSWGWSADQISVKRVMTHAEAAANRDGRVMHDNYGPVIWGGTGERWDLLQLEKGGPPTGGEQLRERVRQLLSVEAASGPAPLQFRRADSMEARGLPLATEIDANGSSWALATALLERYELPFQWDASNRRILVGALDVVPRFQDDAVQASVGWPLFEMTLERSTAPVILRGIVRQDRAWCRVLEFAEELGISAAYDPFRLLERRGG
;
A
#
# COMPACT_ATOMS: atom_id res chain seq x y z
N MET A 1 -18.69 4.96 4.72
CA MET A 1 -18.68 4.88 3.24
C MET A 1 -17.67 3.80 2.88
N SER A 2 -17.92 2.97 1.86
CA SER A 2 -16.97 1.97 1.42
C SER A 2 -15.78 2.65 0.75
N ALA A 3 -14.56 2.18 1.01
CA ALA A 3 -13.35 2.67 0.36
C ALA A 3 -13.41 2.45 -1.17
N THR A 4 -12.77 3.33 -1.94
CA THR A 4 -12.75 3.26 -3.42
C THR A 4 -11.37 3.60 -3.94
N ILE A 5 -10.87 2.83 -4.91
CA ILE A 5 -9.65 3.14 -5.68
C ILE A 5 -10.07 3.83 -6.97
N TYR A 6 -9.57 5.05 -7.19
CA TYR A 6 -9.79 5.81 -8.41
C TYR A 6 -8.56 5.75 -9.31
N LEU A 7 -8.77 5.41 -10.57
CA LEU A 7 -7.74 5.28 -11.59
C LEU A 7 -7.80 6.49 -12.53
N HIS A 8 -6.66 7.11 -12.76
CA HIS A 8 -6.53 8.36 -13.51
C HIS A 8 -5.43 8.30 -14.56
N TRP A 9 -5.40 9.31 -15.40
CA TRP A 9 -4.20 9.81 -16.03
C TRP A 9 -3.98 11.28 -15.66
N THR A 10 -2.73 11.74 -15.78
CA THR A 10 -2.36 13.09 -15.37
C THR A 10 -2.56 14.14 -16.46
N ALA A 11 -2.76 13.76 -17.73
CA ALA A 11 -2.69 14.63 -18.90
C ALA A 11 -1.33 15.35 -19.02
N THR A 12 -0.21 14.64 -18.77
CA THR A 12 1.15 15.15 -18.74
C THR A 12 2.13 14.23 -19.49
N PRO A 13 3.40 14.63 -19.68
CA PRO A 13 4.45 13.71 -20.15
C PRO A 13 4.71 12.56 -19.18
N TYR A 14 5.32 11.47 -19.68
CA TYR A 14 5.60 10.23 -18.95
C TYR A 14 6.46 10.38 -17.68
N ASN A 15 7.29 11.40 -17.61
CA ASN A 15 8.19 11.67 -16.48
C ASN A 15 7.63 12.69 -15.48
N TRP A 16 6.36 13.05 -15.60
CA TRP A 16 5.76 14.01 -14.67
C TRP A 16 5.39 13.33 -13.34
N VAL A 17 6.06 13.75 -12.29
CA VAL A 17 5.81 13.28 -10.92
C VAL A 17 5.73 14.50 -10.00
N ARG A 18 4.55 14.74 -9.41
CA ARG A 18 4.33 15.83 -8.45
C ARG A 18 3.39 15.38 -7.34
N SER A 19 3.71 15.75 -6.10
CA SER A 19 2.82 15.52 -4.95
C SER A 19 1.59 16.45 -4.97
N GLY A 20 0.56 16.09 -4.22
CA GLY A 20 -0.60 16.94 -3.91
C GLY A 20 -1.90 16.58 -4.61
N LEU A 21 -1.90 15.75 -5.67
CA LEU A 21 -3.13 15.38 -6.39
C LEU A 21 -3.46 13.88 -6.32
N TYR A 22 -2.46 13.03 -6.32
CA TYR A 22 -2.63 11.58 -6.37
C TYR A 22 -1.78 10.90 -5.28
N HIS A 23 -2.24 9.78 -4.76
CA HIS A 23 -1.47 8.98 -3.81
C HIS A 23 -0.24 8.39 -4.47
N SER A 24 -0.40 7.85 -5.68
CA SER A 24 0.71 7.36 -6.50
C SER A 24 0.61 7.83 -7.93
N ILE A 25 1.78 8.09 -8.54
CA ILE A 25 1.91 8.38 -9.96
C ILE A 25 2.84 7.34 -10.57
N ILE A 26 2.45 6.80 -11.72
CA ILE A 26 3.19 5.76 -12.43
C ILE A 26 3.81 6.39 -13.69
N GLY A 27 5.14 6.33 -13.78
CA GLY A 27 5.91 6.82 -14.93
C GLY A 27 5.71 5.97 -16.18
N GLY A 28 6.13 6.47 -17.34
CA GLY A 28 5.99 5.77 -18.62
C GLY A 28 6.71 4.42 -18.69
N ASP A 29 7.72 4.24 -17.85
CA ASP A 29 8.49 3.00 -17.65
C ASP A 29 7.82 1.98 -16.72
N GLY A 30 6.69 2.36 -16.09
CA GLY A 30 5.99 1.57 -15.10
C GLY A 30 6.49 1.77 -13.67
N GLN A 31 7.44 2.68 -13.42
CA GLN A 31 7.89 2.98 -12.07
C GLN A 31 6.77 3.64 -11.26
N VAL A 32 6.47 3.08 -10.07
CA VAL A 32 5.47 3.60 -9.15
C VAL A 32 6.11 4.57 -8.16
N HIS A 33 5.67 5.82 -8.19
CA HIS A 33 6.06 6.86 -7.24
C HIS A 33 4.93 7.05 -6.22
N ARG A 34 5.09 6.48 -5.03
CA ARG A 34 4.15 6.67 -3.90
C ARG A 34 4.45 8.00 -3.23
N LEU A 35 3.53 8.95 -3.33
CA LEU A 35 3.71 10.34 -2.91
C LEU A 35 2.99 10.65 -1.60
N HIS A 36 1.94 9.89 -1.29
CA HIS A 36 1.14 10.01 -0.07
C HIS A 36 0.74 8.63 0.44
N SER A 37 0.52 8.50 1.74
CA SER A 37 0.00 7.28 2.32
C SER A 37 -1.42 7.02 1.81
N TYR A 38 -1.80 5.74 1.65
CA TYR A 38 -3.13 5.35 1.17
C TYR A 38 -4.27 5.57 2.19
N GLY A 39 -3.92 6.04 3.38
CA GLY A 39 -4.88 6.53 4.38
C GLY A 39 -5.10 8.03 4.37
N ALA A 40 -4.35 8.80 3.55
CA ALA A 40 -4.48 10.24 3.47
C ALA A 40 -5.69 10.64 2.60
N ASP A 41 -6.50 11.58 3.09
CA ASP A 41 -7.51 12.23 2.27
C ASP A 41 -6.84 13.31 1.40
N LEU A 42 -6.78 13.08 0.09
CA LEU A 42 -6.27 14.06 -0.87
C LEU A 42 -7.43 14.79 -1.55
N PRO A 43 -7.51 16.13 -1.44
CA PRO A 43 -8.52 16.89 -2.17
C PRO A 43 -8.22 16.90 -3.68
N ALA A 44 -9.25 17.06 -4.49
CA ALA A 44 -9.16 17.42 -5.90
C ALA A 44 -8.73 16.34 -6.91
N HIS A 45 -8.65 15.05 -6.57
CA HIS A 45 -8.46 14.00 -7.59
C HIS A 45 -9.78 13.59 -8.26
N THR A 46 -10.91 13.55 -7.51
CA THR A 46 -12.20 13.15 -8.07
C THR A 46 -13.33 13.98 -7.41
N TRP A 47 -14.07 14.72 -8.21
CA TRP A 47 -15.09 15.65 -7.72
C TRP A 47 -16.10 14.99 -6.75
N ARG A 48 -16.21 15.50 -5.52
CA ARG A 48 -17.08 15.02 -4.43
C ARG A 48 -16.88 13.54 -4.03
N ARG A 49 -15.72 12.93 -4.35
CA ARG A 49 -15.45 11.50 -4.14
C ARG A 49 -14.09 11.22 -3.49
N ASN A 50 -13.48 12.23 -2.83
CA ASN A 50 -12.11 12.12 -2.33
C ASN A 50 -12.00 11.45 -0.94
N THR A 51 -13.09 11.39 -0.17
CA THR A 51 -13.08 10.80 1.18
C THR A 51 -13.08 9.28 1.14
N ASN A 52 -12.24 8.64 1.95
CA ASN A 52 -11.99 7.20 1.95
C ASN A 52 -11.62 6.67 0.55
N ALA A 53 -10.77 7.39 -0.15
CA ALA A 53 -10.40 7.09 -1.51
C ALA A 53 -8.89 7.05 -1.69
N VAL A 54 -8.42 6.16 -2.57
CA VAL A 54 -7.05 6.16 -3.07
C VAL A 54 -7.08 6.53 -4.55
N ALA A 55 -6.24 7.47 -4.96
CA ALA A 55 -6.07 7.89 -6.34
C ALA A 55 -4.73 7.40 -6.88
N LEU A 56 -4.77 6.57 -7.91
CA LEU A 56 -3.61 6.07 -8.65
C LEU A 56 -3.63 6.65 -10.06
N SER A 57 -2.54 7.19 -10.55
CA SER A 57 -2.52 7.90 -11.82
C SER A 57 -1.34 7.52 -12.72
N CYS A 58 -1.59 7.33 -14.01
CA CYS A 58 -0.54 7.19 -15.01
C CYS A 58 -0.10 8.58 -15.51
N ALA A 59 1.20 8.87 -15.51
CA ALA A 59 1.74 10.05 -16.16
C ALA A 59 1.73 9.85 -17.69
N CYS A 60 0.66 10.30 -18.33
CA CYS A 60 0.45 10.15 -19.77
C CYS A 60 -0.62 11.11 -20.30
N MET A 61 -0.96 11.02 -21.57
CA MET A 61 -2.00 11.82 -22.26
C MET A 61 -1.71 13.33 -22.31
N GLY A 62 -0.46 13.76 -22.08
CA GLY A 62 -0.03 15.17 -22.10
C GLY A 62 0.36 15.70 -23.47
N GLY A 63 0.13 14.95 -24.53
CA GLY A 63 0.45 15.38 -25.88
C GLY A 63 -0.42 16.55 -26.36
N ARG A 64 0.18 17.46 -27.13
CA ARG A 64 -0.52 18.58 -27.77
C ARG A 64 -0.11 18.68 -29.23
N PRO A 65 -1.04 18.82 -30.17
CA PRO A 65 -2.50 18.96 -29.98
C PRO A 65 -3.23 17.61 -29.75
N ASP A 66 -2.57 16.47 -29.93
CA ASP A 66 -3.17 15.14 -29.79
C ASP A 66 -2.71 14.50 -28.46
N PRO A 67 -3.59 14.33 -27.47
CA PRO A 67 -3.27 13.62 -26.22
C PRO A 67 -2.69 12.23 -26.43
N TRP A 68 -3.16 11.52 -27.46
CA TRP A 68 -2.72 10.18 -27.84
C TRP A 68 -1.30 10.11 -28.42
N SER A 69 -0.61 11.22 -28.59
CA SER A 69 0.84 11.21 -28.87
C SER A 69 1.69 10.73 -27.69
N ILE A 70 1.10 10.73 -26.47
CA ILE A 70 1.68 10.17 -25.24
C ILE A 70 0.64 9.24 -24.60
N PRO A 71 0.32 8.06 -25.21
CA PRO A 71 -0.73 7.16 -24.72
C PRO A 71 -0.32 6.48 -23.40
N PRO A 72 -1.25 5.89 -22.66
CA PRO A 72 -0.89 5.00 -21.56
C PRO A 72 0.01 3.87 -22.06
N ALA A 73 1.19 3.72 -21.49
CA ALA A 73 2.13 2.66 -21.85
C ALA A 73 1.73 1.33 -21.19
N LYS A 74 2.00 0.20 -21.87
CA LYS A 74 1.71 -1.13 -21.30
C LYS A 74 2.33 -1.35 -19.92
N PRO A 75 3.62 -1.00 -19.66
CA PRO A 75 4.20 -1.09 -18.32
C PRO A 75 3.45 -0.25 -17.26
N GLN A 76 2.96 0.94 -17.66
CA GLN A 76 2.16 1.79 -16.74
C GLN A 76 0.84 1.13 -16.37
N LEU A 77 0.10 0.60 -17.35
CA LEU A 77 -1.21 -0.05 -17.12
C LEU A 77 -1.05 -1.31 -16.25
N GLU A 78 0.00 -2.09 -16.49
CA GLU A 78 0.30 -3.25 -15.65
C GLU A 78 0.66 -2.83 -14.21
N ALA A 79 1.55 -1.85 -14.03
CA ALA A 79 1.91 -1.33 -12.72
C ALA A 79 0.72 -0.69 -12.00
N LEU A 80 -0.18 0.00 -12.73
CA LEU A 80 -1.42 0.56 -12.19
C LEU A 80 -2.32 -0.55 -11.61
N CYS A 81 -2.46 -1.66 -12.34
CA CYS A 81 -3.25 -2.81 -11.88
C CYS A 81 -2.59 -3.52 -10.69
N GLN A 82 -1.27 -3.68 -10.69
CA GLN A 82 -0.52 -4.27 -9.57
C GLN A 82 -0.66 -3.41 -8.31
N GLU A 83 -0.55 -2.10 -8.43
CA GLU A 83 -0.71 -1.19 -7.31
C GLU A 83 -2.15 -1.18 -6.79
N ALA A 84 -3.15 -1.17 -7.68
CA ALA A 84 -4.56 -1.29 -7.30
C ALA A 84 -4.85 -2.63 -6.60
N ALA A 85 -4.25 -3.74 -7.06
CA ALA A 85 -4.37 -5.03 -6.40
C ALA A 85 -3.69 -5.04 -5.01
N ALA A 86 -2.53 -4.38 -4.87
CA ALA A 86 -1.84 -4.23 -3.59
C ALA A 86 -2.70 -3.45 -2.57
N VAL A 87 -3.30 -2.32 -2.99
CA VAL A 87 -4.24 -1.56 -2.15
C VAL A 87 -5.47 -2.40 -1.80
N ALA A 88 -6.07 -3.09 -2.76
CA ALA A 88 -7.23 -3.95 -2.54
C ALA A 88 -6.91 -5.04 -1.50
N ARG A 89 -5.75 -5.69 -1.58
CA ARG A 89 -5.28 -6.66 -0.58
C ARG A 89 -5.12 -6.05 0.80
N SER A 90 -4.50 -4.88 0.90
CA SER A 90 -4.31 -4.20 2.18
C SER A 90 -5.65 -3.88 2.87
N TRP A 91 -6.72 -3.73 2.09
CA TRP A 91 -8.09 -3.54 2.58
C TRP A 91 -8.86 -4.86 2.73
N GLY A 92 -8.22 -6.01 2.54
CA GLY A 92 -8.84 -7.33 2.66
C GLY A 92 -9.86 -7.65 1.57
N TRP A 93 -9.73 -7.05 0.38
CA TRP A 93 -10.64 -7.33 -0.73
C TRP A 93 -10.19 -8.55 -1.52
N SER A 94 -11.14 -9.43 -1.81
CA SER A 94 -10.99 -10.56 -2.71
C SER A 94 -11.36 -10.19 -4.16
N ALA A 95 -11.00 -11.05 -5.11
CA ALA A 95 -11.22 -10.80 -6.54
C ALA A 95 -12.70 -10.57 -6.89
N ASP A 96 -13.62 -11.31 -6.28
CA ASP A 96 -15.07 -11.18 -6.48
C ASP A 96 -15.64 -9.85 -5.99
N GLN A 97 -14.93 -9.17 -5.10
CA GLN A 97 -15.30 -7.87 -4.59
C GLN A 97 -14.87 -6.71 -5.50
N ILE A 98 -14.01 -6.95 -6.49
CA ILE A 98 -13.56 -5.92 -7.44
C ILE A 98 -14.67 -5.60 -8.44
N SER A 99 -15.27 -4.45 -8.25
CA SER A 99 -16.39 -3.93 -9.04
C SER A 99 -16.20 -2.45 -9.34
N VAL A 100 -17.05 -1.87 -10.19
CA VAL A 100 -17.04 -0.43 -10.46
C VAL A 100 -17.25 0.43 -9.19
N LYS A 101 -17.84 -0.13 -8.13
CA LYS A 101 -18.02 0.58 -6.85
C LYS A 101 -16.72 0.65 -6.01
N ARG A 102 -15.74 -0.21 -6.31
CA ARG A 102 -14.49 -0.33 -5.53
C ARG A 102 -13.26 0.11 -6.31
N VAL A 103 -13.20 -0.22 -7.61
CA VAL A 103 -12.11 0.22 -8.50
C VAL A 103 -12.74 0.89 -9.70
N MET A 104 -12.54 2.17 -9.85
CA MET A 104 -13.26 3.03 -10.77
C MET A 104 -12.32 3.95 -11.54
N THR A 105 -12.47 4.08 -12.83
CA THR A 105 -11.77 5.13 -13.59
C THR A 105 -12.41 6.49 -13.34
N HIS A 106 -11.67 7.58 -13.60
CA HIS A 106 -12.24 8.91 -13.50
C HIS A 106 -13.38 9.13 -14.48
N ALA A 107 -13.31 8.56 -15.68
CA ALA A 107 -14.44 8.60 -16.63
C ALA A 107 -15.72 8.00 -16.05
N GLU A 108 -15.61 6.85 -15.39
CA GLU A 108 -16.73 6.18 -14.73
C GLU A 108 -17.25 6.97 -13.53
N ALA A 109 -16.36 7.55 -12.73
CA ALA A 109 -16.73 8.40 -11.60
C ALA A 109 -17.48 9.65 -12.07
N ALA A 110 -16.98 10.31 -13.10
CA ALA A 110 -17.59 11.49 -13.70
C ALA A 110 -18.99 11.20 -14.29
N ALA A 111 -19.22 9.99 -14.73
CA ALA A 111 -20.52 9.52 -15.26
C ALA A 111 -21.39 8.81 -14.20
N ASN A 112 -21.03 8.83 -12.92
CA ASN A 112 -21.75 8.17 -11.80
C ASN A 112 -22.06 6.68 -12.06
N ARG A 113 -21.12 5.94 -12.67
CA ARG A 113 -21.32 4.53 -13.11
C ARG A 113 -21.47 3.54 -11.95
N ASP A 114 -21.15 3.92 -10.73
CA ASP A 114 -21.43 3.13 -9.53
C ASP A 114 -22.89 3.22 -9.03
N GLY A 115 -23.73 4.01 -9.73
CA GLY A 115 -25.11 4.27 -9.36
C GLY A 115 -25.31 5.35 -8.29
N ARG A 116 -24.22 5.98 -7.81
CA ARG A 116 -24.26 7.09 -6.85
C ARG A 116 -24.21 8.42 -7.60
N VAL A 117 -25.35 9.07 -7.72
CA VAL A 117 -25.41 10.41 -8.35
C VAL A 117 -24.87 11.45 -7.38
N MET A 118 -23.60 11.80 -7.52
CA MET A 118 -22.90 12.77 -6.68
C MET A 118 -22.86 14.19 -7.29
N HIS A 119 -23.05 14.28 -8.59
CA HIS A 119 -22.96 15.49 -9.42
C HIS A 119 -23.59 15.25 -10.79
N ASP A 120 -23.73 16.29 -11.58
CA ASP A 120 -24.10 16.18 -12.99
C ASP A 120 -23.07 15.34 -13.76
N ASN A 121 -23.52 14.63 -14.79
CA ASN A 121 -22.64 13.80 -15.59
C ASN A 121 -21.72 14.66 -16.48
N TYR A 122 -20.45 14.78 -16.06
CA TYR A 122 -19.40 15.43 -16.84
C TYR A 122 -18.41 14.43 -17.48
N GLY A 123 -18.79 13.15 -17.46
CA GLY A 123 -18.05 12.05 -18.05
C GLY A 123 -18.17 11.99 -19.59
N PRO A 124 -17.82 10.85 -20.18
CA PRO A 124 -17.81 10.66 -21.63
C PRO A 124 -19.15 10.93 -22.28
N VAL A 125 -19.12 11.52 -23.47
CA VAL A 125 -20.32 11.80 -24.30
C VAL A 125 -21.11 10.51 -24.60
N ILE A 126 -20.43 9.39 -24.86
CA ILE A 126 -21.07 8.07 -25.09
C ILE A 126 -21.89 7.56 -23.89
N TRP A 127 -21.70 8.13 -22.71
CA TRP A 127 -22.47 7.84 -21.49
C TRP A 127 -23.39 9.01 -21.11
N GLY A 128 -23.71 9.88 -22.08
CA GLY A 128 -24.59 11.05 -21.88
C GLY A 128 -23.98 12.19 -21.08
N GLY A 129 -22.66 12.22 -20.96
CA GLY A 129 -21.93 13.29 -20.25
C GLY A 129 -21.47 14.41 -21.17
N THR A 130 -20.82 15.41 -20.58
CA THR A 130 -20.28 16.59 -21.31
C THR A 130 -18.99 16.30 -22.08
N GLY A 131 -18.33 15.17 -21.83
CA GLY A 131 -17.03 14.81 -22.42
C GLY A 131 -15.82 15.43 -21.70
N GLU A 132 -16.03 16.10 -20.57
CA GLU A 132 -14.94 16.77 -19.84
C GLU A 132 -13.93 15.79 -19.23
N ARG A 133 -14.41 14.65 -18.74
CA ARG A 133 -13.56 13.60 -18.16
C ARG A 133 -13.79 12.27 -18.84
N TRP A 134 -12.71 11.70 -19.36
CA TRP A 134 -12.70 10.43 -20.08
C TRP A 134 -11.49 9.56 -19.76
N ASP A 135 -10.87 9.82 -18.61
CA ASP A 135 -9.68 9.13 -18.12
C ASP A 135 -9.88 7.62 -18.12
N LEU A 136 -9.01 6.92 -18.86
CA LEU A 136 -9.03 5.45 -18.98
C LEU A 136 -10.35 4.86 -19.52
N LEU A 137 -11.14 5.66 -20.24
CA LEU A 137 -12.29 5.17 -21.01
C LEU A 137 -11.82 4.13 -22.05
N GLN A 138 -10.73 4.44 -22.72
CA GLN A 138 -10.01 3.59 -23.65
C GLN A 138 -8.56 3.48 -23.17
N LEU A 139 -7.91 2.34 -23.39
CA LEU A 139 -6.51 2.09 -23.04
C LEU A 139 -5.56 2.28 -24.22
N GLU A 140 -6.10 2.36 -25.43
CA GLU A 140 -5.39 2.64 -26.68
C GLU A 140 -6.25 3.50 -27.61
N LYS A 141 -5.62 4.22 -28.54
CA LYS A 141 -6.32 5.09 -29.50
C LYS A 141 -7.25 4.27 -30.38
N GLY A 142 -8.55 4.61 -30.39
CA GLY A 142 -9.56 3.88 -31.16
C GLY A 142 -9.98 2.54 -30.57
N GLY A 143 -9.47 2.19 -29.38
CA GLY A 143 -9.88 1.00 -28.65
C GLY A 143 -11.31 1.08 -28.10
N PRO A 144 -11.85 -0.02 -27.56
CA PRO A 144 -13.20 -0.03 -27.01
C PRO A 144 -13.33 0.84 -25.75
N PRO A 145 -14.52 1.42 -25.51
CA PRO A 145 -14.77 2.27 -24.32
C PRO A 145 -15.01 1.45 -23.04
N THR A 146 -14.18 0.44 -22.82
CA THR A 146 -14.26 -0.54 -21.72
C THR A 146 -13.01 -0.57 -20.85
N GLY A 147 -12.21 0.50 -20.88
CA GLY A 147 -10.93 0.53 -20.19
C GLY A 147 -11.04 0.23 -18.70
N GLY A 148 -12.06 0.77 -18.02
CA GLY A 148 -12.28 0.48 -16.60
C GLY A 148 -12.55 -1.01 -16.34
N GLU A 149 -13.32 -1.70 -17.19
CA GLU A 149 -13.55 -3.13 -17.01
C GLU A 149 -12.30 -3.97 -17.31
N GLN A 150 -11.53 -3.61 -18.35
CA GLN A 150 -10.27 -4.28 -18.65
C GLN A 150 -9.27 -4.17 -17.46
N LEU A 151 -9.16 -3.00 -16.85
CA LEU A 151 -8.31 -2.79 -15.67
C LEU A 151 -8.80 -3.59 -14.46
N ARG A 152 -10.11 -3.57 -14.17
CA ARG A 152 -10.69 -4.39 -13.09
C ARG A 152 -10.47 -5.88 -13.31
N GLU A 153 -10.63 -6.37 -14.53
CA GLU A 153 -10.37 -7.77 -14.85
C GLU A 153 -8.92 -8.14 -14.58
N ARG A 154 -7.97 -7.26 -14.94
CA ARG A 154 -6.55 -7.48 -14.61
C ARG A 154 -6.30 -7.47 -13.12
N VAL A 155 -6.93 -6.57 -12.35
CA VAL A 155 -6.85 -6.54 -10.89
C VAL A 155 -7.42 -7.83 -10.28
N ARG A 156 -8.56 -8.35 -10.77
CA ARG A 156 -9.12 -9.64 -10.33
C ARG A 156 -8.16 -10.80 -10.60
N GLN A 157 -7.56 -10.85 -11.78
CA GLN A 157 -6.57 -11.87 -12.14
C GLN A 157 -5.38 -11.84 -11.18
N LEU A 158 -4.82 -10.64 -10.89
CA LEU A 158 -3.72 -10.48 -9.94
C LEU A 158 -4.09 -10.93 -8.53
N LEU A 159 -5.32 -10.67 -8.08
CA LEU A 159 -5.82 -11.15 -6.80
C LEU A 159 -6.07 -12.66 -6.80
N SER A 160 -6.54 -13.23 -7.92
CA SER A 160 -6.88 -14.66 -8.03
C SER A 160 -5.64 -15.54 -8.22
N VAL A 161 -4.65 -15.10 -9.00
CA VAL A 161 -3.40 -15.86 -9.22
C VAL A 161 -2.66 -16.05 -7.91
N GLU A 162 -2.58 -15.00 -7.09
CA GLU A 162 -1.97 -15.11 -5.77
C GLU A 162 -2.82 -15.92 -4.77
N ALA A 163 -4.17 -15.87 -4.89
CA ALA A 163 -5.05 -16.73 -4.10
C ALA A 163 -4.92 -18.22 -4.49
N ALA A 164 -4.71 -18.52 -5.77
CA ALA A 164 -4.55 -19.88 -6.27
C ALA A 164 -3.14 -20.45 -6.08
N SER A 165 -2.12 -19.60 -6.15
CA SER A 165 -0.73 -20.00 -5.86
C SER A 165 -0.37 -19.85 -4.39
N GLY A 166 -1.19 -19.19 -3.59
CA GLY A 166 -0.85 -18.60 -2.31
C GLY A 166 0.51 -17.89 -2.43
N PRO A 167 0.70 -16.62 -2.10
CA PRO A 167 2.03 -16.07 -2.21
C PRO A 167 2.98 -17.02 -1.47
N ALA A 168 4.06 -17.40 -2.12
CA ALA A 168 5.05 -18.27 -1.49
C ALA A 168 5.41 -17.62 -0.15
N PRO A 169 5.19 -18.30 0.98
CA PRO A 169 5.48 -17.69 2.27
C PRO A 169 6.92 -17.20 2.24
N LEU A 170 7.16 -16.02 2.80
CA LEU A 170 8.51 -15.47 2.91
C LEU A 170 9.45 -16.57 3.37
N GLN A 171 10.44 -16.89 2.54
CA GLN A 171 11.46 -17.86 2.89
C GLN A 171 12.44 -17.20 3.85
N PHE A 172 12.71 -17.87 4.94
CA PHE A 172 13.63 -17.39 5.97
C PHE A 172 14.83 -18.32 6.06
N ARG A 173 15.99 -17.77 6.24
CA ARG A 173 17.21 -18.48 6.64
C ARG A 173 17.69 -17.95 7.98
N ARG A 174 18.27 -18.81 8.79
CA ARG A 174 18.87 -18.41 10.05
C ARG A 174 20.00 -17.40 9.82
N ALA A 175 20.05 -16.33 10.58
CA ALA A 175 21.17 -15.41 10.60
C ALA A 175 22.20 -15.87 11.63
N ASP A 176 23.47 -15.93 11.23
CA ASP A 176 24.51 -16.57 12.03
C ASP A 176 25.04 -15.72 13.21
N SER A 177 24.75 -14.44 13.25
CA SER A 177 25.23 -13.59 14.35
C SER A 177 24.53 -12.26 14.45
N MET A 178 23.46 -12.19 15.21
CA MET A 178 22.95 -10.93 15.68
C MET A 178 23.03 -10.91 17.20
N GLU A 179 23.40 -9.76 17.75
CA GLU A 179 23.42 -9.50 19.17
C GLU A 179 22.50 -8.34 19.50
N ALA A 180 21.84 -8.39 20.65
CA ALA A 180 21.13 -7.29 21.23
C ALA A 180 21.60 -7.09 22.67
N ARG A 181 22.10 -5.91 23.02
CA ARG A 181 22.72 -5.59 24.31
C ARG A 181 23.82 -6.59 24.71
N GLY A 182 24.71 -6.93 23.74
CA GLY A 182 25.82 -7.86 23.96
C GLY A 182 25.47 -9.34 24.15
N LEU A 183 24.21 -9.73 23.95
CA LEU A 183 23.75 -11.10 24.08
C LEU A 183 23.18 -11.62 22.76
N PRO A 184 23.38 -12.92 22.42
CA PRO A 184 22.83 -13.48 21.19
C PRO A 184 21.31 -13.30 21.07
N LEU A 185 20.86 -12.88 19.88
CA LEU A 185 19.47 -12.78 19.50
C LEU A 185 19.21 -13.70 18.31
N ALA A 186 18.27 -14.63 18.49
CA ALA A 186 17.87 -15.51 17.38
C ALA A 186 17.16 -14.68 16.31
N THR A 187 17.74 -14.64 15.12
CA THR A 187 17.20 -13.92 13.97
C THR A 187 17.14 -14.79 12.74
N GLU A 188 16.29 -14.40 11.82
CA GLU A 188 16.16 -14.99 10.51
C GLU A 188 16.18 -13.88 9.45
N ILE A 189 16.65 -14.19 8.26
CA ILE A 189 16.72 -13.24 7.15
C ILE A 189 15.74 -13.69 6.06
N ASP A 190 14.89 -12.79 5.59
CA ASP A 190 13.99 -13.06 4.47
C ASP A 190 14.71 -12.98 3.11
N ALA A 191 14.00 -13.34 2.05
CA ALA A 191 14.52 -13.31 0.68
C ALA A 191 14.95 -11.89 0.22
N ASN A 192 14.45 -10.84 0.86
CA ASN A 192 14.78 -9.45 0.57
C ASN A 192 15.96 -8.94 1.41
N GLY A 193 16.55 -9.80 2.26
CA GLY A 193 17.66 -9.43 3.13
C GLY A 193 17.25 -8.74 4.44
N SER A 194 15.94 -8.63 4.74
CA SER A 194 15.49 -8.05 5.99
C SER A 194 15.66 -9.03 7.15
N SER A 195 16.17 -8.53 8.29
CA SER A 195 16.35 -9.33 9.50
C SER A 195 15.07 -9.30 10.34
N TRP A 196 14.66 -10.49 10.79
CA TRP A 196 13.46 -10.70 11.61
C TRP A 196 13.83 -11.38 12.92
N ALA A 197 13.19 -10.95 14.00
CA ALA A 197 13.33 -11.56 15.32
C ALA A 197 11.97 -11.74 15.98
N LEU A 198 11.92 -12.59 17.00
CA LEU A 198 10.73 -12.70 17.85
C LEU A 198 10.46 -11.37 18.54
N ALA A 199 9.27 -10.82 18.37
CA ALA A 199 8.87 -9.55 18.96
C ALA A 199 9.00 -9.58 20.49
N THR A 200 8.57 -10.67 21.12
CA THR A 200 8.69 -10.85 22.58
C THR A 200 10.14 -10.91 23.03
N ALA A 201 11.03 -11.59 22.28
CA ALA A 201 12.44 -11.64 22.62
C ALA A 201 13.14 -10.29 22.55
N LEU A 202 12.73 -9.42 21.62
CA LEU A 202 13.21 -8.05 21.54
C LEU A 202 12.67 -7.22 22.71
N LEU A 203 11.38 -7.31 23.01
CA LEU A 203 10.75 -6.56 24.11
C LEU A 203 11.38 -6.94 25.45
N GLU A 204 11.54 -8.23 25.72
CA GLU A 204 12.21 -8.74 26.93
C GLU A 204 13.67 -8.27 27.01
N ARG A 205 14.40 -8.29 25.90
CA ARG A 205 15.80 -7.85 25.86
C ARG A 205 15.99 -6.39 26.24
N TYR A 206 15.02 -5.54 25.88
CA TYR A 206 15.02 -4.11 26.20
C TYR A 206 14.16 -3.76 27.43
N GLU A 207 13.73 -4.79 28.19
CA GLU A 207 12.97 -4.62 29.43
C GLU A 207 11.68 -3.79 29.23
N LEU A 208 11.06 -3.95 28.07
CA LEU A 208 9.83 -3.25 27.71
C LEU A 208 8.63 -4.08 28.18
N PRO A 209 7.78 -3.57 29.08
CA PRO A 209 6.57 -4.29 29.48
C PRO A 209 5.60 -4.39 28.31
N PHE A 210 5.02 -5.56 28.12
CA PHE A 210 4.06 -5.79 27.03
C PHE A 210 2.94 -6.73 27.45
N GLN A 211 1.83 -6.64 26.72
CA GLN A 211 0.67 -7.51 26.85
C GLN A 211 0.24 -8.02 25.49
N TRP A 212 -0.03 -9.32 25.38
CA TRP A 212 -0.61 -9.92 24.18
C TRP A 212 -2.13 -9.86 24.23
N ASP A 213 -2.74 -9.23 23.23
CA ASP A 213 -4.18 -9.22 22.97
C ASP A 213 -4.49 -10.25 21.86
N ALA A 214 -4.84 -11.46 22.28
CA ALA A 214 -5.11 -12.57 21.36
C ALA A 214 -6.32 -12.32 20.45
N SER A 215 -7.33 -11.59 20.94
CA SER A 215 -8.57 -11.30 20.20
C SER A 215 -8.32 -10.43 18.98
N ASN A 216 -7.40 -9.48 19.11
CA ASN A 216 -7.05 -8.54 18.05
C ASN A 216 -5.69 -8.84 17.41
N ARG A 217 -5.02 -9.94 17.80
CA ARG A 217 -3.68 -10.33 17.32
C ARG A 217 -2.67 -9.19 17.41
N ARG A 218 -2.56 -8.56 18.57
CA ARG A 218 -1.65 -7.43 18.77
C ARG A 218 -0.89 -7.52 20.08
N ILE A 219 0.28 -6.90 20.08
CA ILE A 219 1.10 -6.68 21.27
C ILE A 219 0.97 -5.20 21.65
N LEU A 220 0.57 -4.94 22.88
CA LEU A 220 0.52 -3.60 23.47
C LEU A 220 1.77 -3.41 24.31
N VAL A 221 2.52 -2.32 24.06
CA VAL A 221 3.74 -1.97 24.79
C VAL A 221 3.53 -0.63 25.48
N GLY A 222 3.50 -0.62 26.81
CA GLY A 222 3.18 0.56 27.61
C GLY A 222 1.67 0.77 27.81
N ALA A 223 1.31 1.90 28.44
CA ALA A 223 -0.08 2.34 28.60
C ALA A 223 -0.44 3.35 27.50
N LEU A 224 -1.53 3.08 26.78
CA LEU A 224 -1.90 3.84 25.59
C LEU A 224 -3.21 4.60 25.80
N ASP A 225 -3.14 5.91 25.95
CA ASP A 225 -4.30 6.81 26.06
C ASP A 225 -4.58 7.61 24.78
N VAL A 226 -3.82 7.38 23.68
CA VAL A 226 -3.89 8.18 22.46
C VAL A 226 -4.08 7.31 21.21
N VAL A 227 -4.58 7.91 20.12
CA VAL A 227 -4.79 7.21 18.85
C VAL A 227 -3.44 6.88 18.22
N PRO A 228 -3.19 5.60 17.88
CA PRO A 228 -1.93 5.19 17.28
C PRO A 228 -1.74 5.78 15.87
N ARG A 229 -0.50 6.11 15.55
CA ARG A 229 -0.07 6.41 14.19
C ARG A 229 0.34 5.10 13.51
N PHE A 230 -0.21 4.82 12.34
CA PHE A 230 0.25 3.70 11.53
C PHE A 230 1.60 4.04 10.90
N GLN A 231 2.52 3.10 11.01
CA GLN A 231 3.73 3.11 10.23
C GLN A 231 3.56 2.11 9.10
N ASP A 232 3.50 2.64 7.87
CA ASP A 232 3.23 1.85 6.69
C ASP A 232 4.41 0.98 6.29
N ASP A 233 4.11 -0.13 5.64
CA ASP A 233 4.93 -0.88 4.67
C ASP A 233 5.88 -1.95 5.16
N ALA A 234 6.15 -2.09 6.45
CA ALA A 234 7.05 -3.14 6.93
C ALA A 234 6.65 -4.56 6.49
N VAL A 235 5.40 -4.76 6.12
CA VAL A 235 4.83 -6.10 6.01
C VAL A 235 4.16 -6.41 4.67
N GLN A 236 4.23 -5.54 3.68
CA GLN A 236 3.76 -5.87 2.33
C GLN A 236 4.43 -7.11 1.72
N ALA A 237 5.65 -7.42 2.18
CA ALA A 237 6.39 -8.62 1.78
C ALA A 237 6.02 -9.90 2.55
N SER A 238 5.11 -9.83 3.52
CA SER A 238 4.74 -10.98 4.38
C SER A 238 3.55 -11.78 3.84
N VAL A 239 3.28 -11.65 2.58
CA VAL A 239 2.20 -12.37 1.90
C VAL A 239 2.36 -13.87 2.16
N GLY A 240 1.34 -14.48 2.74
CA GLY A 240 1.34 -15.90 3.13
C GLY A 240 1.47 -16.17 4.63
N TRP A 241 1.73 -15.14 5.46
CA TRP A 241 1.74 -15.28 6.91
C TRP A 241 0.67 -14.41 7.56
N PRO A 242 -0.05 -14.90 8.59
CA PRO A 242 -0.94 -14.07 9.38
C PRO A 242 -0.19 -12.87 9.97
N LEU A 243 -0.82 -11.70 9.94
CA LEU A 243 -0.23 -10.48 10.49
C LEU A 243 -0.58 -10.31 11.96
N PHE A 244 0.30 -9.62 12.68
CA PHE A 244 -0.01 -9.04 13.99
C PHE A 244 0.40 -7.57 14.01
N GLU A 245 -0.12 -6.84 14.98
CA GLU A 245 0.25 -5.45 15.22
C GLU A 245 0.94 -5.32 16.57
N MET A 246 2.00 -4.52 16.64
CA MET A 246 2.66 -4.14 17.87
C MET A 246 2.55 -2.64 18.04
N THR A 247 1.84 -2.19 19.07
CA THR A 247 1.67 -0.78 19.37
C THR A 247 2.72 -0.35 20.39
N LEU A 248 3.57 0.58 19.99
CA LEU A 248 4.63 1.13 20.81
C LEU A 248 4.21 2.50 21.35
N GLU A 249 4.31 2.69 22.68
CA GLU A 249 4.11 3.99 23.30
C GLU A 249 5.26 4.95 22.99
N ARG A 250 4.94 6.17 22.63
CA ARG A 250 5.90 7.25 22.38
C ARG A 250 5.40 8.56 22.95
N SER A 251 6.35 9.47 23.26
CA SER A 251 6.05 10.79 23.82
C SER A 251 5.21 11.69 22.90
N THR A 252 5.25 11.47 21.60
CA THR A 252 4.52 12.29 20.60
C THR A 252 3.23 11.65 20.11
N ALA A 253 3.25 10.36 19.81
CA ALA A 253 2.10 9.53 19.45
C ALA A 253 2.55 8.07 19.43
N PRO A 254 1.67 7.11 19.79
CA PRO A 254 1.98 5.70 19.63
C PRO A 254 2.17 5.35 18.15
N VAL A 255 3.03 4.38 17.91
CA VAL A 255 3.30 3.85 16.56
C VAL A 255 2.87 2.40 16.52
N ILE A 256 2.23 2.00 15.42
CA ILE A 256 1.93 0.60 15.15
C ILE A 256 2.99 0.05 14.19
N LEU A 257 3.75 -0.94 14.68
CA LEU A 257 4.58 -1.79 13.83
C LEU A 257 3.79 -3.05 13.47
N ARG A 258 3.91 -3.48 12.23
CA ARG A 258 3.32 -4.73 11.77
C ARG A 258 4.37 -5.81 11.69
N GLY A 259 3.99 -7.01 12.07
CA GLY A 259 4.81 -8.19 11.94
C GLY A 259 4.00 -9.38 11.43
N ILE A 260 4.60 -10.55 11.45
CA ILE A 260 3.99 -11.80 11.00
C ILE A 260 3.86 -12.79 12.16
N VAL A 261 2.85 -13.65 12.10
CA VAL A 261 2.73 -14.81 13.00
C VAL A 261 3.20 -16.05 12.25
N ARG A 262 4.25 -16.69 12.74
CA ARG A 262 4.81 -17.93 12.18
C ARG A 262 5.12 -18.91 13.30
N GLN A 263 4.67 -20.16 13.15
CA GLN A 263 4.81 -21.19 14.18
C GLN A 263 4.27 -20.75 15.56
N ASP A 264 3.09 -20.11 15.55
CA ASP A 264 2.42 -19.53 16.73
C ASP A 264 3.25 -18.49 17.49
N ARG A 265 4.22 -17.87 16.82
CA ARG A 265 5.08 -16.83 17.39
C ARG A 265 5.03 -15.55 16.54
N ALA A 266 5.06 -14.42 17.21
CA ALA A 266 5.07 -13.09 16.59
C ALA A 266 6.51 -12.69 16.21
N TRP A 267 6.73 -12.38 14.93
CA TRP A 267 8.02 -11.96 14.37
C TRP A 267 7.92 -10.54 13.81
N CYS A 268 8.86 -9.68 14.15
CA CYS A 268 8.94 -8.32 13.61
C CYS A 268 10.30 -8.06 12.96
N ARG A 269 10.35 -7.06 12.09
CA ARG A 269 11.60 -6.59 11.50
C ARG A 269 12.44 -5.89 12.54
N VAL A 270 13.70 -6.30 12.63
CA VAL A 270 14.60 -5.85 13.69
C VAL A 270 14.96 -4.37 13.56
N LEU A 271 15.24 -3.90 12.34
CA LEU A 271 15.63 -2.51 12.13
C LEU A 271 14.48 -1.53 12.39
N GLU A 272 13.27 -1.86 11.96
CA GLU A 272 12.09 -1.02 12.22
C GLU A 272 11.78 -0.93 13.71
N PHE A 273 11.85 -2.06 14.41
CA PHE A 273 11.72 -2.08 15.86
C PHE A 273 12.80 -1.20 16.54
N ALA A 274 14.06 -1.34 16.10
CA ALA A 274 15.17 -0.57 16.65
C ALA A 274 15.03 0.94 16.40
N GLU A 275 14.65 1.32 15.18
CA GLU A 275 14.45 2.71 14.80
C GLU A 275 13.35 3.38 15.62
N GLU A 276 12.22 2.71 15.76
CA GLU A 276 11.08 3.24 16.50
C GLU A 276 11.34 3.37 18.02
N LEU A 277 12.20 2.57 18.56
CA LEU A 277 12.60 2.66 19.96
C LEU A 277 13.86 3.49 20.20
N GLY A 278 14.45 4.07 19.16
CA GLY A 278 15.69 4.84 19.27
C GLY A 278 16.90 3.97 19.61
N ILE A 279 16.87 2.69 19.25
CA ILE A 279 17.98 1.76 19.48
C ILE A 279 18.97 1.90 18.32
N SER A 280 20.24 2.11 18.61
CA SER A 280 21.29 2.18 17.59
C SER A 280 21.67 0.79 17.10
N ALA A 281 21.90 0.66 15.78
CA ALA A 281 22.40 -0.57 15.16
C ALA A 281 23.84 -0.39 14.69
N ALA A 282 24.68 -1.42 14.88
CA ALA A 282 26.01 -1.52 14.30
C ALA A 282 26.03 -2.68 13.29
N TYR A 283 26.77 -2.56 12.19
CA TYR A 283 26.61 -3.43 11.02
C TYR A 283 27.73 -4.44 10.79
N ASP A 284 28.80 -4.42 11.57
CA ASP A 284 29.89 -5.42 11.40
C ASP A 284 30.51 -5.81 12.75
N PRO A 285 30.11 -6.92 13.36
CA PRO A 285 28.91 -7.76 13.10
C PRO A 285 27.63 -7.00 13.42
N PHE A 286 26.50 -7.45 12.84
CA PHE A 286 25.22 -6.77 13.07
C PHE A 286 24.78 -6.89 14.54
N ARG A 287 24.63 -5.75 15.20
CA ARG A 287 24.29 -5.65 16.63
C ARG A 287 23.29 -4.54 16.87
N LEU A 288 22.36 -4.78 17.78
CA LEU A 288 21.55 -3.74 18.40
C LEU A 288 22.21 -3.31 19.70
N LEU A 289 22.45 -2.02 19.83
CA LEU A 289 23.11 -1.41 20.98
C LEU A 289 22.10 -0.97 22.05
N GLU A 290 22.56 -0.16 22.99
CA GLU A 290 21.70 0.42 24.01
C GLU A 290 20.68 1.41 23.39
N ARG A 291 19.50 1.50 24.01
CA ARG A 291 18.51 2.52 23.70
C ARG A 291 19.10 3.90 24.03
N ARG A 292 19.02 4.84 23.13
CA ARG A 292 19.39 6.23 23.43
C ARG A 292 18.48 6.72 24.54
N GLY A 293 19.05 7.12 25.67
CA GLY A 293 18.30 7.66 26.78
C GLY A 293 17.44 8.84 26.33
N GLY A 294 16.17 8.81 26.67
CA GLY A 294 15.29 9.96 26.56
C GLY A 294 15.51 10.91 27.74
#